data_9127251ed6aeac5d976226a4bf520490
#
_entry.id   9127251ed6aeac5d976226a4bf520490
#
_cell.length_a   1.000
_cell.length_b   1.000
_cell.length_c   1.000
_cell.angle_alpha   90.00
_cell.angle_beta   90.00
_cell.angle_gamma   90.00
#
_symmetry.space_group_name_H-M   'P 1'
#
loop_
_entity.id
_entity.type
_entity.pdbx_description
1 polymer ?
#
loop_
_entity_poly.entity_id
_entity_poly.type
_entity_poly.pdbx_seq_one_letter_code
_entity_poly.pdbx_strand_id
1 'polypeptide(L)'
;MNGLTGKSLLGRNIGSQYVRYNLGIALLKSGDSKRGTELLDQIGKDSAANEEYRSLRDRANVALGFSSLAENRPKEARIYLERVRLQSLQSSKALLGFGWAADALKDPKLALVPWTELAQRDNGDTAVLEAQIAVPYAYAELGAYGQALDRYEGAISAFERESTDLQDSIKALRSGDLIDQLVEQNPGDEMGWFWNISALPNMPHARHLAQVLAQHEFQESLKNYRDLRFLQRNLDEWRDKLVVFNDMLATRRKAFADRLPVIIERQQRIGLDALVQRREGVAAEIAKGEADGDGLAFADAKQLELLERLKDIHRIADDPNADPEIVKARDRVRLVSGVMSWQLAQDAIDRVWRVKKELQDIDTELAGAQIRVAALTEAQKEEPARFERFAQRIAAISPLLQVMIPRVASLGREQRTEAQDVAIAELSSQQERIAGYTTQARFALAQLYDRAYGKKDAADAAQAKP
;
A
#
# COMPACT_ATOMS: atom_id res chain seq x y z
N MET A 1 -19.76 -14.52 20.26
CA MET A 1 -19.01 -13.49 21.02
C MET A 1 -17.82 -14.07 21.83
N ASN A 2 -17.13 -15.11 21.37
CA ASN A 2 -16.06 -15.78 22.16
C ASN A 2 -14.70 -15.88 21.43
N GLY A 3 -14.44 -15.06 20.40
CA GLY A 3 -13.18 -15.12 19.64
C GLY A 3 -12.17 -14.00 19.93
N LEU A 4 -12.54 -12.94 20.65
CA LEU A 4 -11.70 -11.76 20.87
C LEU A 4 -10.93 -11.77 22.20
N THR A 5 -11.31 -12.59 23.15
CA THR A 5 -10.69 -12.67 24.48
C THR A 5 -9.36 -13.45 24.49
N GLY A 6 -9.23 -14.48 23.63
CA GLY A 6 -8.02 -15.31 23.57
C GLY A 6 -6.79 -14.61 23.00
N LYS A 7 -6.96 -13.83 21.90
CA LYS A 7 -5.84 -13.08 21.29
C LYS A 7 -5.35 -11.91 22.16
N SER A 8 -6.23 -11.26 22.91
CA SER A 8 -5.87 -10.16 23.82
C SER A 8 -5.07 -10.65 25.04
N LEU A 9 -5.37 -11.83 25.57
CA LEU A 9 -4.65 -12.42 26.70
C LEU A 9 -3.29 -12.99 26.28
N LEU A 10 -3.18 -13.59 25.09
CA LEU A 10 -1.92 -14.03 24.50
C LEU A 10 -1.00 -12.84 24.21
N GLY A 11 -1.47 -11.75 23.65
CA GLY A 11 -0.67 -10.55 23.39
C GLY A 11 -0.15 -9.88 24.67
N ARG A 12 -0.93 -9.83 25.75
CA ARG A 12 -0.49 -9.32 27.07
C ARG A 12 0.59 -10.19 27.68
N ASN A 13 0.53 -11.51 27.49
CA ASN A 13 1.52 -12.45 28.01
C ASN A 13 2.85 -12.36 27.23
N ILE A 14 2.79 -12.19 25.88
CA ILE A 14 3.97 -11.99 25.03
C ILE A 14 4.73 -10.73 25.45
N GLY A 15 4.06 -9.58 25.55
CA GLY A 15 4.69 -8.33 25.99
C GLY A 15 5.38 -8.44 27.34
N SER A 16 4.79 -9.17 28.30
CA SER A 16 5.39 -9.37 29.61
C SER A 16 6.66 -10.24 29.58
N GLN A 17 6.77 -11.23 28.70
CA GLN A 17 7.96 -12.08 28.55
C GLN A 17 9.12 -11.32 27.90
N TYR A 18 8.87 -10.48 26.90
CA TYR A 18 9.89 -9.60 26.32
C TYR A 18 10.42 -8.58 27.32
N VAL A 19 9.53 -7.99 28.13
CA VAL A 19 9.94 -7.07 29.21
C VAL A 19 10.84 -7.78 30.21
N ARG A 20 10.47 -9.02 30.64
CA ARG A 20 11.30 -9.83 31.54
C ARG A 20 12.66 -10.18 30.92
N TYR A 21 12.68 -10.57 29.66
CA TYR A 21 13.90 -10.86 28.93
C TYR A 21 14.81 -9.64 28.86
N ASN A 22 14.28 -8.48 28.43
CA ASN A 22 15.08 -7.25 28.35
C ASN A 22 15.60 -6.80 29.74
N LEU A 23 14.78 -6.91 30.77
CA LEU A 23 15.19 -6.63 32.13
C LEU A 23 16.30 -7.60 32.59
N GLY A 24 16.16 -8.91 32.33
CA GLY A 24 17.16 -9.91 32.64
C GLY A 24 18.50 -9.61 31.95
N ILE A 25 18.49 -9.27 30.66
CA ILE A 25 19.68 -8.84 29.90
C ILE A 25 20.31 -7.57 30.51
N ALA A 26 19.47 -6.57 30.83
CA ALA A 26 19.97 -5.32 31.45
C ALA A 26 20.63 -5.57 32.79
N LEU A 27 20.06 -6.44 33.64
CA LEU A 27 20.65 -6.82 34.93
C LEU A 27 21.98 -7.57 34.77
N LEU A 28 22.08 -8.51 33.83
CA LEU A 28 23.37 -9.16 33.52
C LEU A 28 24.43 -8.14 33.10
N LYS A 29 24.06 -7.20 32.20
CA LYS A 29 24.99 -6.15 31.73
C LYS A 29 25.40 -5.16 32.84
N SER A 30 24.51 -4.89 33.81
CA SER A 30 24.79 -4.00 34.92
C SER A 30 25.56 -4.68 36.09
N GLY A 31 25.85 -5.99 36.00
CA GLY A 31 26.57 -6.74 36.99
C GLY A 31 25.69 -7.40 38.07
N ASP A 32 24.37 -7.21 38.04
CA ASP A 32 23.43 -7.96 38.91
C ASP A 32 23.13 -9.35 38.30
N SER A 33 24.19 -10.16 38.23
CA SER A 33 24.12 -11.48 37.58
C SER A 33 23.11 -12.40 38.25
N LYS A 34 22.90 -12.31 39.55
CA LYS A 34 21.99 -13.19 40.28
C LYS A 34 20.53 -12.98 39.81
N ARG A 35 20.04 -11.74 39.89
CA ARG A 35 18.66 -11.41 39.49
C ARG A 35 18.45 -11.57 38.00
N GLY A 36 19.46 -11.20 37.19
CA GLY A 36 19.44 -11.39 35.75
C GLY A 36 19.29 -12.86 35.37
N THR A 37 20.10 -13.73 35.98
CA THR A 37 20.05 -15.19 35.78
C THR A 37 18.69 -15.77 36.20
N GLU A 38 18.16 -15.39 37.36
CA GLU A 38 16.85 -15.87 37.83
C GLU A 38 15.72 -15.55 36.85
N LEU A 39 15.68 -14.32 36.32
CA LEU A 39 14.65 -13.91 35.36
C LEU A 39 14.77 -14.64 34.03
N LEU A 40 15.99 -14.76 33.49
CA LEU A 40 16.22 -15.42 32.21
C LEU A 40 16.03 -16.95 32.32
N ASP A 41 16.40 -17.59 33.45
CA ASP A 41 16.23 -19.02 33.67
C ASP A 41 14.73 -19.40 33.76
N GLN A 42 13.88 -18.53 34.31
CA GLN A 42 12.44 -18.71 34.29
C GLN A 42 11.94 -18.77 32.86
N ILE A 43 12.40 -17.86 31.98
CA ILE A 43 12.04 -17.87 30.54
C ILE A 43 12.63 -19.10 29.85
N GLY A 44 13.91 -19.42 30.17
CA GLY A 44 14.65 -20.54 29.58
C GLY A 44 14.06 -21.93 29.84
N LYS A 45 13.29 -22.08 30.94
CA LYS A 45 12.61 -23.32 31.33
C LYS A 45 11.12 -23.38 30.92
N ASP A 46 10.55 -22.26 30.48
CA ASP A 46 9.10 -22.17 30.21
C ASP A 46 8.69 -23.08 29.05
N SER A 47 7.50 -23.70 29.17
CA SER A 47 6.90 -24.49 28.11
C SER A 47 6.30 -23.56 27.07
N ALA A 48 7.06 -23.31 26.01
CA ALA A 48 6.70 -22.34 24.98
C ALA A 48 5.57 -22.85 24.07
N ALA A 49 4.44 -22.13 24.04
CA ALA A 49 3.23 -22.50 23.31
C ALA A 49 3.32 -22.26 21.79
N ASN A 50 4.16 -21.31 21.34
CA ASN A 50 4.34 -20.95 19.92
C ASN A 50 5.81 -20.77 19.57
N GLU A 51 6.12 -20.57 18.29
CA GLU A 51 7.49 -20.44 17.80
C GLU A 51 8.17 -19.15 18.32
N GLU A 52 7.45 -18.09 18.51
CA GLU A 52 7.96 -16.83 19.04
C GLU A 52 8.47 -17.01 20.50
N TYR A 53 7.69 -17.68 21.36
CA TYR A 53 8.13 -18.02 22.71
C TYR A 53 9.29 -19.02 22.73
N ARG A 54 9.30 -20.00 21.82
CA ARG A 54 10.42 -20.92 21.70
C ARG A 54 11.71 -20.18 21.32
N SER A 55 11.61 -19.20 20.39
CA SER A 55 12.74 -18.36 20.00
C SER A 55 13.23 -17.50 21.17
N LEU A 56 12.32 -16.90 21.95
CA LEU A 56 12.69 -16.11 23.12
C LEU A 56 13.35 -16.96 24.22
N ARG A 57 12.84 -18.18 24.46
CA ARG A 57 13.43 -19.19 25.35
C ARG A 57 14.86 -19.55 24.93
N ASP A 58 15.05 -19.81 23.63
CA ASP A 58 16.36 -20.14 23.09
C ASP A 58 17.33 -18.97 23.24
N ARG A 59 16.88 -17.72 23.01
CA ARG A 59 17.68 -16.49 23.28
C ARG A 59 18.06 -16.35 24.74
N ALA A 60 17.14 -16.63 25.67
CA ALA A 60 17.41 -16.56 27.10
C ALA A 60 18.47 -17.59 27.51
N ASN A 61 18.36 -18.84 27.02
CA ASN A 61 19.33 -19.88 27.32
C ASN A 61 20.71 -19.59 26.72
N VAL A 62 20.80 -19.02 25.51
CA VAL A 62 22.08 -18.56 24.93
C VAL A 62 22.71 -17.45 25.79
N ALA A 63 21.93 -16.46 26.20
CA ALA A 63 22.44 -15.37 27.06
C ALA A 63 22.94 -15.88 28.39
N LEU A 64 22.23 -16.80 29.03
CA LEU A 64 22.67 -17.46 30.28
C LEU A 64 23.93 -18.27 30.07
N GLY A 65 24.03 -19.02 28.98
CA GLY A 65 25.20 -19.82 28.65
C GLY A 65 26.47 -18.97 28.51
N PHE A 66 26.42 -17.91 27.71
CA PHE A 66 27.56 -17.01 27.53
C PHE A 66 27.88 -16.20 28.79
N SER A 67 26.87 -15.75 29.54
CA SER A 67 27.11 -15.11 30.84
C SER A 67 27.82 -16.05 31.81
N SER A 68 27.43 -17.32 31.88
CA SER A 68 28.07 -18.32 32.74
C SER A 68 29.49 -18.64 32.28
N LEU A 69 29.79 -18.65 30.97
CA LEU A 69 31.15 -18.77 30.44
C LEU A 69 32.02 -17.57 30.86
N ALA A 70 31.51 -16.36 30.71
CA ALA A 70 32.21 -15.14 31.11
C ALA A 70 32.54 -15.10 32.60
N GLU A 71 31.70 -15.71 33.45
CA GLU A 71 31.88 -15.85 34.87
C GLU A 71 32.69 -17.10 35.30
N ASN A 72 33.31 -17.79 34.34
CA ASN A 72 34.07 -19.02 34.56
C ASN A 72 33.27 -20.15 35.25
N ARG A 73 31.98 -20.29 34.85
CA ARG A 73 31.04 -21.34 35.30
C ARG A 73 30.65 -22.29 34.15
N PRO A 74 31.61 -23.05 33.59
CA PRO A 74 31.37 -23.83 32.35
C PRO A 74 30.35 -24.96 32.51
N LYS A 75 30.21 -25.54 33.72
CA LYS A 75 29.19 -26.56 33.99
C LYS A 75 27.75 -26.01 33.83
N GLU A 76 27.52 -24.81 34.36
CA GLU A 76 26.22 -24.16 34.23
C GLU A 76 25.98 -23.71 32.80
N ALA A 77 26.98 -23.14 32.14
CA ALA A 77 26.91 -22.74 30.74
C ALA A 77 26.44 -23.90 29.84
N ARG A 78 27.04 -25.10 30.04
CA ARG A 78 26.64 -26.28 29.27
C ARG A 78 25.17 -26.64 29.45
N ILE A 79 24.65 -26.59 30.70
CA ILE A 79 23.25 -26.90 31.00
C ILE A 79 22.30 -25.93 30.28
N TYR A 80 22.61 -24.63 30.23
CA TYR A 80 21.79 -23.64 29.56
C TYR A 80 21.85 -23.80 28.05
N LEU A 81 23.03 -24.00 27.45
CA LEU A 81 23.21 -24.11 26.01
C LEU A 81 22.61 -25.41 25.44
N GLU A 82 22.59 -26.50 26.21
CA GLU A 82 21.97 -27.76 25.85
C GLU A 82 20.44 -27.65 25.71
N ARG A 83 19.78 -26.69 26.34
CA ARG A 83 18.33 -26.43 26.23
C ARG A 83 17.95 -25.77 24.93
N VAL A 84 18.91 -25.25 24.15
CA VAL A 84 18.65 -24.55 22.88
C VAL A 84 18.38 -25.57 21.79
N ARG A 85 17.31 -25.35 21.04
CA ARG A 85 16.92 -26.25 19.94
C ARG A 85 17.92 -26.15 18.76
N LEU A 86 18.27 -27.26 18.15
CA LEU A 86 19.18 -27.30 17.01
C LEU A 86 18.60 -26.63 15.74
N GLN A 87 17.27 -26.52 15.64
CA GLN A 87 16.57 -25.84 14.55
C GLN A 87 16.28 -24.36 14.83
N SER A 88 16.80 -23.85 15.94
CA SER A 88 16.62 -22.44 16.33
C SER A 88 17.57 -21.53 15.57
N LEU A 89 17.17 -20.27 15.37
CA LEU A 89 18.05 -19.18 14.91
C LEU A 89 19.24 -18.95 15.86
N GLN A 90 19.18 -19.43 17.11
CA GLN A 90 20.25 -19.34 18.09
C GLN A 90 21.14 -20.58 18.13
N SER A 91 20.89 -21.56 17.29
CA SER A 91 21.57 -22.85 17.29
C SER A 91 23.08 -22.74 17.08
N SER A 92 23.53 -21.92 16.13
CA SER A 92 24.95 -21.71 15.88
C SER A 92 25.69 -21.14 17.10
N LYS A 93 25.12 -20.12 17.74
CA LYS A 93 25.67 -19.55 18.96
C LYS A 93 25.69 -20.58 20.13
N ALA A 94 24.62 -21.37 20.23
CA ALA A 94 24.54 -22.38 21.27
C ALA A 94 25.58 -23.49 21.08
N LEU A 95 25.77 -23.98 19.86
CA LEU A 95 26.80 -24.99 19.54
C LEU A 95 28.21 -24.47 19.80
N LEU A 96 28.47 -23.21 19.39
CA LEU A 96 29.75 -22.57 19.65
C LEU A 96 30.03 -22.48 21.17
N GLY A 97 29.09 -21.91 21.91
CA GLY A 97 29.24 -21.78 23.37
C GLY A 97 29.30 -23.11 24.11
N PHE A 98 28.55 -24.12 23.67
CA PHE A 98 28.63 -25.48 24.23
C PHE A 98 30.05 -26.07 24.06
N GLY A 99 30.65 -25.92 22.89
CA GLY A 99 32.01 -26.33 22.64
C GLY A 99 33.00 -25.61 23.57
N TRP A 100 32.88 -24.29 23.74
CA TRP A 100 33.70 -23.54 24.69
C TRP A 100 33.50 -23.98 26.14
N ALA A 101 32.27 -24.33 26.53
CA ALA A 101 31.99 -24.87 27.85
C ALA A 101 32.64 -26.25 28.06
N ALA A 102 32.65 -27.10 27.06
CA ALA A 102 33.31 -28.41 27.10
C ALA A 102 34.84 -28.26 27.17
N ASP A 103 35.43 -27.35 26.39
CA ASP A 103 36.86 -27.06 26.40
C ASP A 103 37.30 -26.51 27.76
N ALA A 104 36.56 -25.58 28.33
CA ALA A 104 36.83 -25.06 29.70
C ALA A 104 36.74 -26.15 30.78
N LEU A 105 35.99 -27.23 30.53
CA LEU A 105 35.95 -28.43 31.39
C LEU A 105 37.09 -29.43 31.10
N LYS A 106 38.03 -29.07 30.20
CA LYS A 106 39.14 -29.95 29.75
C LYS A 106 38.67 -31.20 29.03
N ASP A 107 37.58 -31.10 28.31
CA ASP A 107 37.07 -32.18 27.46
C ASP A 107 37.02 -31.74 25.97
N PRO A 108 38.19 -31.65 25.30
CA PRO A 108 38.28 -31.26 23.91
C PRO A 108 37.59 -32.26 22.95
N LYS A 109 37.41 -33.54 23.34
CA LYS A 109 36.66 -34.52 22.56
C LYS A 109 35.17 -34.15 22.48
N LEU A 110 34.61 -33.74 23.63
CA LEU A 110 33.24 -33.28 23.69
C LEU A 110 33.04 -31.95 22.93
N ALA A 111 34.03 -31.05 23.00
CA ALA A 111 33.99 -29.77 22.26
C ALA A 111 34.00 -29.96 20.74
N LEU A 112 34.73 -30.96 20.22
CA LEU A 112 34.78 -31.25 18.78
C LEU A 112 33.42 -31.57 18.18
N VAL A 113 32.47 -32.18 18.90
CA VAL A 113 31.19 -32.60 18.38
C VAL A 113 30.37 -31.37 17.87
N PRO A 114 30.03 -30.38 18.73
CA PRO A 114 29.27 -29.23 18.28
C PRO A 114 30.08 -28.33 17.35
N TRP A 115 31.39 -28.18 17.52
CA TRP A 115 32.21 -27.32 16.66
C TRP A 115 32.35 -27.89 15.25
N THR A 116 32.49 -29.21 15.09
CA THR A 116 32.56 -29.84 13.77
C THR A 116 31.24 -29.72 13.02
N GLU A 117 30.12 -29.92 13.70
CA GLU A 117 28.78 -29.70 13.13
C GLU A 117 28.60 -28.23 12.70
N LEU A 118 29.01 -27.30 13.54
CA LEU A 118 28.92 -25.87 13.29
C LEU A 118 29.79 -25.43 12.10
N ALA A 119 31.02 -25.93 12.02
CA ALA A 119 31.98 -25.58 10.96
C ALA A 119 31.55 -26.04 9.56
N GLN A 120 30.54 -26.91 9.44
CA GLN A 120 29.96 -27.34 8.16
C GLN A 120 28.80 -26.46 7.70
N ARG A 121 28.36 -25.51 8.52
CA ARG A 121 27.26 -24.59 8.16
C ARG A 121 27.73 -23.45 7.27
N ASP A 122 26.80 -22.58 6.90
CA ASP A 122 27.09 -21.41 6.04
C ASP A 122 28.07 -20.43 6.73
N ASN A 123 29.13 -20.04 6.01
CA ASN A 123 30.17 -19.11 6.45
C ASN A 123 29.67 -17.67 6.72
N GLY A 124 28.44 -17.32 6.34
CA GLY A 124 27.85 -16.01 6.67
C GLY A 124 27.57 -15.82 8.15
N ASP A 125 27.63 -16.86 9.00
CA ASP A 125 27.48 -16.76 10.45
C ASP A 125 28.87 -16.69 11.14
N THR A 126 29.07 -15.63 11.92
CA THR A 126 30.33 -15.44 12.69
C THR A 126 30.65 -16.61 13.61
N ALA A 127 29.65 -17.29 14.17
CA ALA A 127 29.85 -18.48 14.98
C ALA A 127 30.45 -19.65 14.17
N VAL A 128 30.13 -19.75 12.90
CA VAL A 128 30.70 -20.76 11.97
C VAL A 128 32.18 -20.47 11.73
N LEU A 129 32.53 -19.22 11.46
CA LEU A 129 33.93 -18.77 11.28
C LEU A 129 34.75 -19.04 12.51
N GLU A 130 34.23 -18.80 13.72
CA GLU A 130 34.89 -19.08 14.96
C GLU A 130 35.06 -20.60 15.18
N ALA A 131 34.07 -21.41 14.84
CA ALA A 131 34.16 -22.87 14.93
C ALA A 131 35.24 -23.44 13.99
N GLN A 132 35.50 -22.82 12.84
CA GLN A 132 36.58 -23.23 11.92
C GLN A 132 37.99 -23.06 12.55
N ILE A 133 38.14 -22.19 13.55
CA ILE A 133 39.37 -22.07 14.35
C ILE A 133 39.31 -23.00 15.55
N ALA A 134 38.14 -23.12 16.17
CA ALA A 134 38.00 -23.94 17.38
C ALA A 134 38.18 -25.45 17.11
N VAL A 135 37.77 -25.95 15.96
CA VAL A 135 37.98 -27.36 15.55
C VAL A 135 39.46 -27.73 15.50
N PRO A 136 40.33 -27.05 14.72
CA PRO A 136 41.76 -27.36 14.71
C PRO A 136 42.44 -27.14 16.07
N TYR A 137 42.00 -26.14 16.85
CA TYR A 137 42.47 -25.94 18.21
C TYR A 137 42.20 -27.18 19.09
N ALA A 138 40.99 -27.74 19.06
CA ALA A 138 40.66 -28.95 19.82
C ALA A 138 41.45 -30.18 19.36
N TYR A 139 41.72 -30.33 18.06
CA TYR A 139 42.63 -31.38 17.57
C TYR A 139 44.06 -31.21 18.09
N ALA A 140 44.56 -29.97 18.17
CA ALA A 140 45.87 -29.68 18.73
C ALA A 140 45.95 -30.03 20.24
N GLU A 141 44.93 -29.71 21.02
CA GLU A 141 44.82 -30.08 22.44
C GLU A 141 44.76 -31.62 22.64
N LEU A 142 44.22 -32.35 21.69
CA LEU A 142 44.21 -33.83 21.66
C LEU A 142 45.54 -34.43 21.19
N GLY A 143 46.52 -33.61 20.77
CA GLY A 143 47.79 -34.11 20.21
C GLY A 143 47.67 -34.60 18.75
N ALA A 144 46.52 -34.42 18.09
CA ALA A 144 46.27 -34.82 16.72
C ALA A 144 46.77 -33.73 15.75
N TYR A 145 48.08 -33.43 15.79
CA TYR A 145 48.67 -32.29 15.07
C TYR A 145 48.49 -32.29 13.58
N GLY A 146 48.54 -33.46 12.90
CA GLY A 146 48.30 -33.55 11.44
C GLY A 146 46.92 -33.09 11.07
N GLN A 147 45.89 -33.54 11.81
CA GLN A 147 44.53 -33.11 11.62
C GLN A 147 44.32 -31.62 11.91
N ALA A 148 44.99 -31.11 12.96
CA ALA A 148 44.94 -29.67 13.28
C ALA A 148 45.53 -28.81 12.16
N LEU A 149 46.68 -29.21 11.59
CA LEU A 149 47.32 -28.52 10.48
C LEU A 149 46.39 -28.43 9.26
N ASP A 150 45.88 -29.59 8.80
CA ASP A 150 44.94 -29.65 7.64
C ASP A 150 43.71 -28.78 7.83
N ARG A 151 43.19 -28.76 9.07
CA ARG A 151 42.00 -27.94 9.38
C ARG A 151 42.28 -26.43 9.45
N TYR A 152 43.45 -26.04 9.96
CA TYR A 152 43.87 -24.63 9.95
C TYR A 152 44.11 -24.13 8.52
N GLU A 153 44.76 -24.89 7.64
CA GLU A 153 44.95 -24.53 6.24
C GLU A 153 43.63 -24.39 5.51
N GLY A 154 42.68 -25.32 5.73
CA GLY A 154 41.32 -25.24 5.24
C GLY A 154 40.56 -24.00 5.71
N ALA A 155 40.70 -23.65 7.01
CA ALA A 155 40.06 -22.45 7.58
C ALA A 155 40.65 -21.16 6.98
N ILE A 156 41.98 -21.05 6.84
CA ILE A 156 42.63 -19.89 6.20
C ILE A 156 42.11 -19.71 4.78
N SER A 157 42.07 -20.77 3.98
CA SER A 157 41.55 -20.73 2.61
C SER A 157 40.06 -20.34 2.55
N ALA A 158 39.24 -20.74 3.53
CA ALA A 158 37.83 -20.35 3.64
C ALA A 158 37.69 -18.86 3.98
N PHE A 159 38.50 -18.36 4.91
CA PHE A 159 38.51 -16.95 5.32
C PHE A 159 38.96 -16.01 4.19
N GLU A 160 39.95 -16.41 3.41
CA GLU A 160 40.41 -15.63 2.25
C GLU A 160 39.33 -15.52 1.18
N ARG A 161 38.63 -16.60 0.88
CA ARG A 161 37.46 -16.57 -0.03
C ARG A 161 36.36 -15.69 0.48
N GLU A 162 35.96 -15.86 1.75
CA GLU A 162 34.91 -15.05 2.37
C GLU A 162 35.25 -13.56 2.41
N SER A 163 36.54 -13.23 2.70
CA SER A 163 37.02 -11.85 2.65
C SER A 163 36.90 -11.23 1.26
N THR A 164 37.18 -12.02 0.19
CA THR A 164 37.00 -11.58 -1.20
C THR A 164 35.53 -11.35 -1.53
N ASP A 165 34.67 -12.28 -1.16
CA ASP A 165 33.22 -12.20 -1.38
C ASP A 165 32.61 -10.98 -0.65
N LEU A 166 33.08 -10.67 0.56
CA LEU A 166 32.68 -9.48 1.30
C LEU A 166 33.16 -8.18 0.61
N GLN A 167 34.40 -8.16 0.08
CA GLN A 167 34.89 -7.01 -0.70
C GLN A 167 34.02 -6.74 -1.93
N ASP A 168 33.60 -7.77 -2.63
CA ASP A 168 32.74 -7.62 -3.79
C ASP A 168 31.33 -7.15 -3.39
N SER A 169 30.83 -7.61 -2.25
CA SER A 169 29.58 -7.13 -1.66
C SER A 169 29.66 -5.64 -1.28
N ILE A 170 30.76 -5.21 -0.66
CA ILE A 170 31.02 -3.79 -0.31
C ILE A 170 31.10 -2.93 -1.59
N LYS A 171 31.74 -3.42 -2.65
CA LYS A 171 31.78 -2.70 -3.94
C LYS A 171 30.38 -2.55 -4.53
N ALA A 172 29.59 -3.62 -4.53
CA ALA A 172 28.20 -3.59 -4.98
C ALA A 172 27.31 -2.65 -4.15
N LEU A 173 27.52 -2.55 -2.86
CA LEU A 173 26.87 -1.54 -2.01
C LEU A 173 27.27 -0.12 -2.40
N ARG A 174 28.57 0.13 -2.63
CA ARG A 174 29.08 1.46 -3.01
C ARG A 174 28.54 1.94 -4.37
N SER A 175 28.26 1.07 -5.33
CA SER A 175 27.58 1.44 -6.59
C SER A 175 26.15 1.92 -6.35
N GLY A 176 25.53 1.48 -5.25
CA GLY A 176 24.14 1.78 -4.89
C GLY A 176 23.09 0.88 -5.51
N ASP A 177 23.44 0.09 -6.52
CA ASP A 177 22.50 -0.77 -7.24
C ASP A 177 21.84 -1.82 -6.32
N LEU A 178 22.60 -2.27 -5.32
CA LEU A 178 22.12 -3.27 -4.37
C LEU A 178 20.97 -2.76 -3.48
N ILE A 179 21.05 -1.50 -3.03
CA ILE A 179 19.98 -0.87 -2.24
C ILE A 179 18.74 -0.64 -3.11
N ASP A 180 18.95 -0.20 -4.35
CA ASP A 180 17.84 -0.01 -5.30
C ASP A 180 17.12 -1.32 -5.61
N GLN A 181 17.87 -2.41 -5.84
CA GLN A 181 17.31 -3.75 -6.04
C GLN A 181 16.53 -4.26 -4.84
N LEU A 182 17.01 -4.02 -3.60
CA LEU A 182 16.27 -4.38 -2.38
C LEU A 182 14.89 -3.73 -2.32
N VAL A 183 14.80 -2.46 -2.68
CA VAL A 183 13.53 -1.72 -2.72
C VAL A 183 12.66 -2.17 -3.90
N GLU A 184 13.25 -2.47 -5.07
CA GLU A 184 12.51 -2.92 -6.25
C GLU A 184 11.90 -4.31 -6.10
N GLN A 185 12.59 -5.23 -5.43
CA GLN A 185 12.05 -6.56 -5.13
C GLN A 185 10.99 -6.56 -4.02
N ASN A 186 10.96 -5.51 -3.20
CA ASN A 186 10.01 -5.34 -2.11
C ASN A 186 9.36 -3.96 -2.16
N PRO A 187 8.64 -3.60 -3.24
CA PRO A 187 8.13 -2.24 -3.43
C PRO A 187 7.11 -1.85 -2.37
N GLY A 188 6.33 -2.81 -1.85
CA GLY A 188 5.17 -2.56 -0.99
C GLY A 188 4.08 -1.78 -1.72
N ASP A 189 2.82 -2.08 -1.42
CA ASP A 189 1.68 -1.39 -2.05
C ASP A 189 1.35 -0.06 -1.38
N GLU A 190 1.80 0.14 -0.13
CA GLU A 190 1.50 1.32 0.69
C GLU A 190 2.72 1.83 1.46
N MET A 191 2.76 3.14 1.73
CA MET A 191 3.71 3.72 2.68
C MET A 191 3.32 3.35 4.12
N GLY A 192 4.29 3.08 4.98
CA GLY A 192 4.04 3.00 6.42
C GLY A 192 4.73 1.89 7.20
N TRP A 193 4.31 1.75 8.45
CA TRP A 193 4.90 0.92 9.50
C TRP A 193 4.88 -0.59 9.26
N PHE A 194 3.99 -1.08 8.41
CA PHE A 194 3.75 -2.52 8.22
C PHE A 194 4.70 -3.17 7.21
N TRP A 195 5.54 -2.36 6.56
CA TRP A 195 6.51 -2.90 5.63
C TRP A 195 7.67 -3.54 6.38
N ASN A 196 7.94 -4.78 6.10
CA ASN A 196 9.14 -5.48 6.52
C ASN A 196 9.62 -6.42 5.42
N ILE A 197 10.90 -6.73 5.42
CA ILE A 197 11.46 -7.74 4.55
C ILE A 197 11.21 -9.10 5.23
N SER A 198 10.25 -9.85 4.71
CA SER A 198 9.83 -11.15 5.26
C SER A 198 10.76 -12.31 4.89
N ALA A 199 11.53 -12.16 3.82
CA ALA A 199 12.47 -13.17 3.33
C ALA A 199 13.71 -12.49 2.72
N LEU A 200 14.84 -13.20 2.77
CA LEU A 200 16.05 -12.74 2.09
C LEU A 200 15.80 -12.76 0.57
N PRO A 201 15.98 -11.63 -0.14
CA PRO A 201 15.74 -11.57 -1.56
C PRO A 201 16.72 -12.48 -2.32
N ASN A 202 16.26 -13.10 -3.39
CA ASN A 202 17.13 -13.90 -4.27
C ASN A 202 17.94 -12.97 -5.19
N MET A 203 19.02 -12.43 -4.65
CA MET A 203 19.90 -11.49 -5.35
C MET A 203 21.36 -11.76 -5.01
N PRO A 204 22.32 -11.32 -5.84
CA PRO A 204 23.73 -11.43 -5.52
C PRO A 204 24.04 -10.78 -4.16
N HIS A 205 24.97 -11.37 -3.40
CA HIS A 205 25.40 -10.88 -2.08
C HIS A 205 24.31 -10.91 -0.96
N ALA A 206 23.11 -11.46 -1.21
CA ALA A 206 22.02 -11.48 -0.24
C ALA A 206 22.43 -12.12 1.10
N ARG A 207 23.29 -13.14 1.11
CA ARG A 207 23.77 -13.81 2.32
C ARG A 207 24.50 -12.87 3.28
N HIS A 208 25.32 -11.95 2.76
CA HIS A 208 26.05 -10.97 3.56
C HIS A 208 25.13 -9.90 4.13
N LEU A 209 24.02 -9.60 3.45
CA LEU A 209 23.03 -8.64 3.90
C LEU A 209 22.11 -9.18 5.02
N ALA A 210 22.10 -10.48 5.28
CA ALA A 210 21.21 -11.07 6.29
C ALA A 210 21.35 -10.41 7.67
N GLN A 211 22.58 -10.16 8.10
CA GLN A 211 22.86 -9.50 9.37
C GLN A 211 22.56 -7.99 9.32
N VAL A 212 22.83 -7.35 8.19
CA VAL A 212 22.50 -5.93 7.93
C VAL A 212 20.99 -5.73 7.98
N LEU A 213 20.22 -6.61 7.31
CA LEU A 213 18.75 -6.57 7.29
C LEU A 213 18.13 -6.78 8.68
N ALA A 214 18.84 -7.41 9.60
CA ALA A 214 18.40 -7.57 10.97
C ALA A 214 18.62 -6.32 11.85
N GLN A 215 19.41 -5.33 11.39
CA GLN A 215 19.69 -4.10 12.11
C GLN A 215 18.55 -3.10 11.97
N HIS A 216 18.11 -2.54 13.10
CA HIS A 216 17.00 -1.58 13.12
C HIS A 216 17.31 -0.32 12.31
N GLU A 217 18.49 0.21 12.44
CA GLU A 217 18.97 1.43 11.77
C GLU A 217 18.94 1.27 10.24
N PHE A 218 19.41 0.13 9.73
CA PHE A 218 19.33 -0.19 8.30
C PHE A 218 17.88 -0.31 7.83
N GLN A 219 17.04 -1.03 8.56
CA GLN A 219 15.63 -1.20 8.21
C GLN A 219 14.90 0.13 8.19
N GLU A 220 15.20 1.04 9.11
CA GLU A 220 14.58 2.35 9.17
C GLU A 220 15.00 3.22 7.97
N SER A 221 16.31 3.32 7.68
CA SER A 221 16.81 4.08 6.53
C SER A 221 16.32 3.51 5.20
N LEU A 222 16.30 2.18 5.04
CA LEU A 222 15.78 1.53 3.83
C LEU A 222 14.28 1.77 3.65
N LYS A 223 13.49 1.71 4.71
CA LYS A 223 12.07 2.03 4.70
C LYS A 223 11.82 3.49 4.32
N ASN A 224 12.56 4.41 4.94
CA ASN A 224 12.45 5.84 4.63
C ASN A 224 12.80 6.10 3.15
N TYR A 225 13.86 5.47 2.64
CA TYR A 225 14.23 5.57 1.23
C TYR A 225 13.12 5.07 0.31
N ARG A 226 12.53 3.92 0.60
CA ARG A 226 11.40 3.36 -0.16
C ARG A 226 10.20 4.31 -0.15
N ASP A 227 9.84 4.83 1.02
CA ASP A 227 8.69 5.73 1.17
C ASP A 227 8.90 7.05 0.41
N LEU A 228 10.14 7.57 0.42
CA LEU A 228 10.50 8.75 -0.36
C LEU A 228 10.48 8.48 -1.87
N ARG A 229 10.91 7.30 -2.33
CA ARG A 229 10.77 6.91 -3.76
C ARG A 229 9.30 6.80 -4.18
N PHE A 230 8.44 6.25 -3.32
CA PHE A 230 7.00 6.19 -3.57
C PHE A 230 6.41 7.60 -3.64
N LEU A 231 6.74 8.45 -2.68
CA LEU A 231 6.30 9.85 -2.67
C LEU A 231 6.77 10.61 -3.92
N GLN A 232 8.01 10.43 -4.33
CA GLN A 232 8.55 11.08 -5.52
C GLN A 232 7.77 10.68 -6.78
N ARG A 233 7.50 9.39 -6.99
CA ARG A 233 6.67 8.92 -8.11
C ARG A 233 5.29 9.55 -8.10
N ASN A 234 4.64 9.61 -6.95
CA ASN A 234 3.33 10.24 -6.82
C ASN A 234 3.37 11.75 -7.15
N LEU A 235 4.40 12.47 -6.69
CA LEU A 235 4.58 13.89 -7.00
C LEU A 235 4.83 14.14 -8.49
N ASP A 236 5.63 13.30 -9.15
CA ASP A 236 5.86 13.34 -10.58
C ASP A 236 4.57 13.09 -11.37
N GLU A 237 3.79 12.08 -10.98
CA GLU A 237 2.46 11.82 -11.56
C GLU A 237 1.51 13.02 -11.38
N TRP A 238 1.50 13.65 -10.21
CA TRP A 238 0.69 14.84 -9.97
C TRP A 238 1.14 16.02 -10.84
N ARG A 239 2.44 16.21 -11.02
CA ARG A 239 2.98 17.23 -11.95
C ARG A 239 2.42 17.02 -13.37
N ASP A 240 2.48 15.79 -13.87
CA ASP A 240 2.00 15.44 -15.22
C ASP A 240 0.47 15.59 -15.31
N LYS A 241 -0.28 15.19 -14.27
CA LYS A 241 -1.73 15.40 -14.19
C LYS A 241 -2.12 16.88 -14.18
N LEU A 242 -1.31 17.77 -13.58
CA LEU A 242 -1.60 19.21 -13.61
C LEU A 242 -1.56 19.80 -15.03
N VAL A 243 -0.68 19.31 -15.91
CA VAL A 243 -0.66 19.70 -17.33
C VAL A 243 -2.00 19.32 -17.97
N VAL A 244 -2.43 18.08 -17.78
CA VAL A 244 -3.72 17.60 -18.32
C VAL A 244 -4.89 18.41 -17.77
N PHE A 245 -4.89 18.74 -16.47
CA PHE A 245 -5.96 19.57 -15.88
C PHE A 245 -6.00 20.98 -16.45
N ASN A 246 -4.85 21.60 -16.75
CA ASN A 246 -4.82 22.87 -17.47
C ASN A 246 -5.44 22.79 -18.86
N ASP A 247 -5.09 21.75 -19.63
CA ASP A 247 -5.66 21.54 -20.96
C ASP A 247 -7.17 21.26 -20.93
N MET A 248 -7.61 20.47 -19.96
CA MET A 248 -9.03 20.23 -19.71
C MET A 248 -9.79 21.51 -19.37
N LEU A 249 -9.19 22.35 -18.51
CA LEU A 249 -9.77 23.63 -18.13
C LEU A 249 -9.85 24.59 -19.33
N ALA A 250 -8.77 24.68 -20.12
CA ALA A 250 -8.75 25.48 -21.35
C ALA A 250 -9.83 25.01 -22.35
N THR A 251 -9.92 23.71 -22.57
CA THR A 251 -10.93 23.10 -23.43
C THR A 251 -12.35 23.37 -22.94
N ARG A 252 -12.61 23.25 -21.65
CA ARG A 252 -13.92 23.55 -21.06
C ARG A 252 -14.28 25.03 -21.17
N ARG A 253 -13.32 25.94 -20.91
CA ARG A 253 -13.53 27.39 -21.07
C ARG A 253 -13.86 27.74 -22.51
N LYS A 254 -13.14 27.16 -23.47
CA LYS A 254 -13.42 27.34 -24.88
C LYS A 254 -14.81 26.82 -25.27
N ALA A 255 -15.14 25.58 -24.88
CA ALA A 255 -16.44 24.99 -25.17
C ALA A 255 -17.60 25.79 -24.55
N PHE A 256 -17.40 26.35 -23.36
CA PHE A 256 -18.37 27.23 -22.72
C PHE A 256 -18.54 28.53 -23.52
N ALA A 257 -17.42 29.20 -23.87
CA ALA A 257 -17.46 30.43 -24.67
C ALA A 257 -18.10 30.24 -26.04
N ASP A 258 -17.85 29.12 -26.73
CA ASP A 258 -18.40 28.80 -28.05
C ASP A 258 -19.91 28.48 -27.99
N ARG A 259 -20.35 27.77 -26.93
CA ARG A 259 -21.74 27.31 -26.80
C ARG A 259 -22.68 28.36 -26.20
N LEU A 260 -22.17 29.19 -25.31
CA LEU A 260 -23.00 30.16 -24.57
C LEU A 260 -23.82 31.09 -25.51
N PRO A 261 -23.23 31.74 -26.54
CA PRO A 261 -23.98 32.64 -27.45
C PRO A 261 -25.09 31.90 -28.16
N VAL A 262 -24.85 30.68 -28.65
CA VAL A 262 -25.82 29.84 -29.34
C VAL A 262 -27.01 29.48 -28.45
N ILE A 263 -26.72 29.20 -27.18
CA ILE A 263 -27.75 28.87 -26.19
C ILE A 263 -28.59 30.09 -25.85
N ILE A 264 -27.98 31.25 -25.67
CA ILE A 264 -28.68 32.52 -25.41
C ILE A 264 -29.60 32.88 -26.60
N GLU A 265 -29.09 32.78 -27.81
CA GLU A 265 -29.88 33.04 -29.03
C GLU A 265 -31.11 32.08 -29.12
N ARG A 266 -30.89 30.79 -28.87
CA ARG A 266 -31.99 29.81 -28.85
C ARG A 266 -33.01 30.12 -27.75
N GLN A 267 -32.59 30.50 -26.56
CA GLN A 267 -33.46 30.86 -25.45
C GLN A 267 -34.29 32.08 -25.78
N GLN A 268 -33.69 33.09 -26.40
CA GLN A 268 -34.42 34.29 -26.86
C GLN A 268 -35.42 33.95 -27.97
N ARG A 269 -35.05 33.08 -28.91
CA ARG A 269 -35.94 32.64 -30.01
C ARG A 269 -37.16 31.87 -29.50
N ILE A 270 -37.02 31.06 -28.48
CA ILE A 270 -38.11 30.28 -27.88
C ILE A 270 -39.10 31.22 -27.18
N GLY A 271 -38.65 32.28 -26.56
CA GLY A 271 -39.51 33.28 -25.93
C GLY A 271 -40.42 32.68 -24.87
N LEU A 272 -39.85 32.04 -23.84
CA LEU A 272 -40.61 31.31 -22.80
C LEU A 272 -41.71 32.17 -22.15
N ASP A 273 -41.46 33.46 -21.94
CA ASP A 273 -42.45 34.40 -21.37
C ASP A 273 -43.65 34.59 -22.31
N ALA A 274 -43.40 34.67 -23.61
CA ALA A 274 -44.46 34.73 -24.60
C ALA A 274 -45.33 33.47 -24.67
N LEU A 275 -44.67 32.30 -24.47
CA LEU A 275 -45.38 31.02 -24.38
C LEU A 275 -46.24 30.93 -23.11
N VAL A 276 -45.76 31.42 -22.00
CA VAL A 276 -46.53 31.54 -20.72
C VAL A 276 -47.74 32.40 -20.92
N GLN A 277 -47.59 33.62 -21.50
CA GLN A 277 -48.70 34.53 -21.78
C GLN A 277 -49.73 33.89 -22.74
N ARG A 278 -49.26 33.23 -23.79
CA ARG A 278 -50.14 32.50 -24.73
C ARG A 278 -50.92 31.40 -24.03
N ARG A 279 -50.27 30.65 -23.17
CA ARG A 279 -50.91 29.60 -22.33
C ARG A 279 -51.98 30.20 -21.42
N GLU A 280 -51.72 31.35 -20.79
CA GLU A 280 -52.70 32.06 -19.94
C GLU A 280 -53.91 32.51 -20.78
N GLY A 281 -53.65 33.03 -21.97
CA GLY A 281 -54.72 33.37 -22.91
C GLY A 281 -55.60 32.16 -23.26
N VAL A 282 -55.01 31.04 -23.65
CA VAL A 282 -55.74 29.80 -23.94
C VAL A 282 -56.52 29.29 -22.73
N ALA A 283 -55.93 29.37 -21.52
CA ALA A 283 -56.64 28.97 -20.31
C ALA A 283 -57.87 29.87 -20.04
N ALA A 284 -57.76 31.17 -20.28
CA ALA A 284 -58.84 32.12 -20.12
C ALA A 284 -59.97 31.87 -21.15
N GLU A 285 -59.61 31.52 -22.41
CA GLU A 285 -60.60 31.14 -23.45
C GLU A 285 -61.32 29.86 -23.07
N ILE A 286 -60.61 28.83 -22.57
CA ILE A 286 -61.21 27.60 -22.06
C ILE A 286 -62.16 27.85 -20.91
N ALA A 287 -61.75 28.65 -19.92
CA ALA A 287 -62.57 29.00 -18.78
C ALA A 287 -63.83 29.81 -19.19
N LYS A 288 -63.71 30.69 -20.17
CA LYS A 288 -64.81 31.45 -20.72
C LYS A 288 -65.82 30.56 -21.47
N GLY A 289 -65.34 29.71 -22.39
CA GLY A 289 -66.18 28.77 -23.11
C GLY A 289 -66.95 27.82 -22.18
N GLU A 290 -66.33 27.38 -21.09
CA GLU A 290 -66.95 26.55 -20.06
C GLU A 290 -68.02 27.36 -19.25
N ALA A 291 -67.72 28.60 -18.84
CA ALA A 291 -68.63 29.46 -18.06
C ALA A 291 -69.85 29.88 -18.86
N ASP A 292 -69.67 30.16 -20.15
CA ASP A 292 -70.76 30.58 -21.06
C ASP A 292 -71.65 29.40 -21.45
N GLY A 293 -71.31 28.16 -21.13
CA GLY A 293 -72.04 26.95 -21.46
C GLY A 293 -72.22 26.74 -22.99
N ASP A 294 -71.29 27.30 -23.76
CA ASP A 294 -71.33 27.25 -25.20
C ASP A 294 -71.07 25.82 -25.73
N GLY A 295 -72.17 25.15 -26.16
CA GLY A 295 -72.12 23.81 -26.76
C GLY A 295 -71.28 23.73 -28.04
N LEU A 296 -70.93 24.86 -28.63
CA LEU A 296 -70.06 24.97 -29.83
C LEU A 296 -68.59 25.23 -29.44
N ALA A 297 -68.34 25.53 -28.22
CA ALA A 297 -66.95 25.75 -27.77
C ALA A 297 -66.03 24.59 -28.15
N PHE A 298 -64.89 24.91 -28.71
CA PHE A 298 -63.88 23.96 -29.15
C PHE A 298 -64.30 22.94 -30.19
N ALA A 299 -65.36 23.27 -30.97
CA ALA A 299 -65.76 22.51 -32.17
C ALA A 299 -64.61 22.55 -33.20
N ASP A 300 -64.43 21.45 -33.94
CA ASP A 300 -63.39 21.39 -34.97
C ASP A 300 -63.78 22.26 -36.22
N ALA A 301 -62.76 22.57 -37.02
CA ALA A 301 -63.00 23.44 -38.23
C ALA A 301 -64.06 22.91 -39.16
N LYS A 302 -64.18 21.56 -39.29
CA LYS A 302 -65.22 20.95 -40.16
C LYS A 302 -66.61 21.10 -39.56
N GLN A 303 -66.73 20.97 -38.25
CA GLN A 303 -67.96 21.16 -37.53
C GLN A 303 -68.44 22.61 -37.62
N LEU A 304 -67.52 23.57 -37.49
CA LEU A 304 -67.83 25.00 -37.65
C LEU A 304 -68.24 25.34 -39.13
N GLU A 305 -67.54 24.82 -40.13
CA GLU A 305 -67.82 24.99 -41.50
C GLU A 305 -69.25 24.45 -41.88
N LEU A 306 -69.55 23.26 -41.35
CA LEU A 306 -70.88 22.67 -41.56
C LEU A 306 -71.98 23.51 -40.93
N LEU A 307 -71.75 24.03 -39.72
CA LEU A 307 -72.67 24.93 -39.04
C LEU A 307 -72.91 26.23 -39.85
N GLU A 308 -71.87 26.85 -40.37
CA GLU A 308 -72.00 28.05 -41.21
C GLU A 308 -72.77 27.76 -42.50
N ARG A 309 -72.49 26.65 -43.17
CA ARG A 309 -73.25 26.22 -44.33
C ARG A 309 -74.75 25.99 -44.03
N LEU A 310 -75.01 25.38 -42.84
CA LEU A 310 -76.38 25.17 -42.39
C LEU A 310 -77.12 26.52 -42.13
N LYS A 311 -76.41 27.49 -41.50
CA LYS A 311 -76.90 28.84 -41.26
C LYS A 311 -77.22 29.58 -42.60
N ASP A 312 -76.33 29.44 -43.60
CA ASP A 312 -76.51 30.03 -44.92
C ASP A 312 -77.69 29.41 -45.60
N ILE A 313 -77.86 28.10 -45.59
CA ILE A 313 -79.01 27.42 -46.15
C ILE A 313 -80.28 27.85 -45.43
N HIS A 314 -80.26 27.99 -44.11
CA HIS A 314 -81.40 28.45 -43.34
C HIS A 314 -81.81 29.87 -43.73
N ARG A 315 -80.86 30.77 -43.89
CA ARG A 315 -81.11 32.17 -44.34
C ARG A 315 -81.72 32.21 -45.72
N ILE A 316 -81.25 31.36 -46.66
CA ILE A 316 -81.82 31.29 -47.99
C ILE A 316 -83.26 30.72 -47.96
N ALA A 317 -83.53 29.74 -47.09
CA ALA A 317 -84.83 29.07 -46.94
C ALA A 317 -85.87 29.99 -46.24
N ASP A 318 -85.42 30.97 -45.48
CA ASP A 318 -86.27 31.96 -44.77
C ASP A 318 -86.57 33.20 -45.62
N ASP A 319 -85.96 33.35 -46.83
CA ASP A 319 -86.25 34.44 -47.72
C ASP A 319 -87.74 34.35 -48.23
N PRO A 320 -88.52 35.40 -48.05
CA PRO A 320 -89.88 35.40 -48.48
C PRO A 320 -90.14 35.13 -50.03
N ASN A 321 -89.06 35.33 -50.80
CA ASN A 321 -89.10 35.12 -52.29
C ASN A 321 -88.41 33.77 -52.66
N ALA A 322 -88.14 32.88 -51.73
CA ALA A 322 -87.49 31.61 -52.00
C ALA A 322 -88.33 30.69 -52.84
N ASP A 323 -87.69 29.87 -53.69
CA ASP A 323 -88.32 28.83 -54.48
C ASP A 323 -89.13 27.88 -53.55
N PRO A 324 -90.40 27.49 -53.96
CA PRO A 324 -91.23 26.59 -53.18
C PRO A 324 -90.57 25.26 -52.80
N GLU A 325 -89.65 24.76 -53.57
CA GLU A 325 -88.87 23.58 -53.27
C GLU A 325 -87.84 23.83 -52.11
N ILE A 326 -87.27 25.03 -52.06
CA ILE A 326 -86.39 25.47 -50.99
C ILE A 326 -87.17 25.62 -49.67
N VAL A 327 -88.37 26.20 -49.73
CA VAL A 327 -89.26 26.29 -48.56
C VAL A 327 -89.67 24.93 -48.04
N LYS A 328 -89.91 23.92 -48.84
CA LYS A 328 -90.17 22.53 -48.44
C LYS A 328 -88.94 21.89 -47.77
N ALA A 329 -87.72 22.29 -48.13
CA ALA A 329 -86.50 21.83 -47.50
C ALA A 329 -86.26 22.45 -46.12
N ARG A 330 -86.94 23.54 -45.78
CA ARG A 330 -86.76 24.29 -44.50
C ARG A 330 -86.87 23.42 -43.24
N ASP A 331 -87.90 22.56 -43.19
CA ASP A 331 -88.09 21.68 -42.03
C ASP A 331 -86.98 20.64 -41.90
N ARG A 332 -86.47 20.15 -43.06
CA ARG A 332 -85.30 19.24 -43.05
C ARG A 332 -84.04 19.93 -42.59
N VAL A 333 -83.80 21.17 -43.06
CA VAL A 333 -82.66 21.99 -42.63
C VAL A 333 -82.74 22.30 -41.13
N ARG A 334 -83.95 22.67 -40.64
CA ARG A 334 -84.16 22.90 -39.20
C ARG A 334 -83.92 21.65 -38.38
N LEU A 335 -84.32 20.47 -38.82
CA LEU A 335 -84.14 19.20 -38.19
C LEU A 335 -82.62 18.86 -38.13
N VAL A 336 -81.92 18.97 -39.26
CA VAL A 336 -80.48 18.68 -39.35
C VAL A 336 -79.67 19.66 -38.48
N SER A 337 -79.98 20.93 -38.49
CA SER A 337 -79.38 21.94 -37.67
C SER A 337 -79.60 21.64 -36.16
N GLY A 338 -80.82 21.21 -35.78
CA GLY A 338 -81.16 20.84 -34.42
C GLY A 338 -80.40 19.58 -33.95
N VAL A 339 -80.37 18.55 -34.80
CA VAL A 339 -79.59 17.34 -34.50
C VAL A 339 -78.10 17.62 -34.38
N MET A 340 -77.55 18.42 -35.28
CA MET A 340 -76.13 18.81 -35.24
C MET A 340 -75.81 19.63 -33.98
N SER A 341 -76.64 20.64 -33.69
CA SER A 341 -76.45 21.46 -32.49
C SER A 341 -76.52 20.59 -31.18
N TRP A 342 -77.44 19.63 -31.16
CA TRP A 342 -77.58 18.70 -30.05
C TRP A 342 -76.37 17.75 -29.90
N GLN A 343 -75.89 17.18 -31.05
CA GLN A 343 -74.68 16.36 -31.05
C GLN A 343 -73.47 17.17 -30.61
N LEU A 344 -73.29 18.38 -31.12
CA LEU A 344 -72.17 19.26 -30.68
C LEU A 344 -72.28 19.63 -29.22
N ALA A 345 -73.48 19.85 -28.67
CA ALA A 345 -73.65 20.11 -27.25
C ALA A 345 -73.31 18.86 -26.35
N GLN A 346 -73.70 17.66 -26.81
CA GLN A 346 -73.32 16.42 -26.11
C GLN A 346 -71.84 16.18 -26.14
N ASP A 347 -71.16 16.40 -27.24
CA ASP A 347 -69.73 16.20 -27.40
C ASP A 347 -68.91 17.34 -26.75
N ALA A 348 -69.52 18.42 -26.30
CA ALA A 348 -68.89 19.59 -25.74
C ALA A 348 -68.06 19.24 -24.46
N ILE A 349 -68.62 18.35 -23.63
CA ILE A 349 -67.94 17.92 -22.37
C ILE A 349 -66.62 17.19 -22.69
N ASP A 350 -66.64 16.29 -23.68
CA ASP A 350 -65.44 15.53 -24.08
C ASP A 350 -64.41 16.42 -24.78
N ARG A 351 -64.87 17.43 -25.54
CA ARG A 351 -63.96 18.42 -26.16
C ARG A 351 -63.26 19.29 -25.12
N VAL A 352 -64.03 19.84 -24.19
CA VAL A 352 -63.50 20.64 -23.06
C VAL A 352 -62.51 19.79 -22.27
N TRP A 353 -62.82 18.53 -21.97
CA TRP A 353 -61.91 17.64 -21.24
C TRP A 353 -60.61 17.42 -22.02
N ARG A 354 -60.67 17.16 -23.32
CA ARG A 354 -59.46 16.99 -24.17
C ARG A 354 -58.57 18.22 -24.16
N VAL A 355 -59.16 19.40 -24.38
CA VAL A 355 -58.42 20.66 -24.41
C VAL A 355 -57.80 20.99 -23.02
N LYS A 356 -58.53 20.70 -21.93
CA LYS A 356 -57.98 20.82 -20.57
C LYS A 356 -56.81 19.87 -20.34
N LYS A 357 -56.91 18.63 -20.84
CA LYS A 357 -55.81 17.66 -20.76
C LYS A 357 -54.60 18.15 -21.56
N GLU A 358 -54.78 18.62 -22.76
CA GLU A 358 -53.69 19.21 -23.57
C GLU A 358 -53.09 20.42 -22.88
N LEU A 359 -53.89 21.26 -22.21
CA LEU A 359 -53.38 22.38 -21.41
C LEU A 359 -52.54 21.91 -20.22
N GLN A 360 -52.96 20.81 -19.57
CA GLN A 360 -52.18 20.22 -18.47
C GLN A 360 -50.84 19.63 -18.94
N ASP A 361 -50.83 19.02 -20.11
CA ASP A 361 -49.59 18.53 -20.75
C ASP A 361 -48.65 19.71 -21.08
N ILE A 362 -49.21 20.83 -21.61
CA ILE A 362 -48.48 22.08 -21.84
C ILE A 362 -47.93 22.64 -20.53
N ASP A 363 -48.70 22.63 -19.44
CA ASP A 363 -48.25 23.08 -18.10
C ASP A 363 -47.04 22.29 -17.61
N THR A 364 -47.09 20.98 -17.82
CA THR A 364 -45.98 20.10 -17.41
C THR A 364 -44.71 20.41 -18.21
N GLU A 365 -44.86 20.62 -19.52
CA GLU A 365 -43.70 20.96 -20.38
C GLU A 365 -43.17 22.38 -20.10
N LEU A 366 -44.05 23.37 -19.86
CA LEU A 366 -43.65 24.73 -19.47
C LEU A 366 -42.93 24.74 -18.13
N ALA A 367 -43.43 24.03 -17.11
CA ALA A 367 -42.78 23.91 -15.82
C ALA A 367 -41.38 23.27 -15.99
N GLY A 368 -41.28 22.20 -16.78
CA GLY A 368 -39.98 21.60 -17.10
C GLY A 368 -39.04 22.57 -17.84
N ALA A 369 -39.59 23.38 -18.76
CA ALA A 369 -38.80 24.39 -19.49
C ALA A 369 -38.30 25.50 -18.53
N GLN A 370 -39.16 25.99 -17.62
CA GLN A 370 -38.78 26.99 -16.61
C GLN A 370 -37.65 26.51 -15.71
N ILE A 371 -37.73 25.27 -15.24
CA ILE A 371 -36.65 24.65 -14.44
C ILE A 371 -35.35 24.60 -15.24
N ARG A 372 -35.40 24.18 -16.50
CA ARG A 372 -34.20 24.13 -17.36
C ARG A 372 -33.61 25.51 -17.62
N VAL A 373 -34.46 26.54 -17.86
CA VAL A 373 -34.00 27.93 -18.04
C VAL A 373 -33.37 28.48 -16.76
N ALA A 374 -33.99 28.24 -15.59
CA ALA A 374 -33.44 28.66 -14.30
C ALA A 374 -32.05 28.00 -14.04
N ALA A 375 -31.96 26.69 -14.26
CA ALA A 375 -30.69 25.96 -14.13
C ALA A 375 -29.62 26.46 -15.12
N LEU A 376 -30.00 26.80 -16.35
CA LEU A 376 -29.12 27.38 -17.35
C LEU A 376 -28.60 28.77 -16.90
N THR A 377 -29.48 29.61 -16.39
CA THR A 377 -29.14 30.96 -15.92
C THR A 377 -28.16 30.89 -14.74
N GLU A 378 -28.40 29.96 -13.83
CA GLU A 378 -27.48 29.71 -12.71
C GLU A 378 -26.12 29.20 -13.20
N ALA A 379 -26.11 28.23 -14.12
CA ALA A 379 -24.88 27.72 -14.73
C ALA A 379 -24.08 28.81 -15.46
N GLN A 380 -24.76 29.75 -16.13
CA GLN A 380 -24.11 30.88 -16.80
C GLN A 380 -23.35 31.79 -15.81
N LYS A 381 -23.87 31.96 -14.61
CA LYS A 381 -23.25 32.77 -13.55
C LYS A 381 -22.14 32.01 -12.81
N GLU A 382 -22.39 30.74 -12.49
CA GLU A 382 -21.49 29.97 -11.63
C GLU A 382 -20.31 29.35 -12.38
N GLU A 383 -20.49 28.89 -13.63
CA GLU A 383 -19.42 28.18 -14.35
C GLU A 383 -18.14 29.00 -14.54
N PRO A 384 -18.18 30.29 -14.90
CA PRO A 384 -16.96 31.12 -14.97
C PRO A 384 -16.22 31.20 -13.63
N ALA A 385 -16.97 31.34 -12.52
CA ALA A 385 -16.38 31.37 -11.18
C ALA A 385 -15.79 30.02 -10.79
N ARG A 386 -16.40 28.91 -11.22
CA ARG A 386 -15.83 27.56 -11.02
C ARG A 386 -14.53 27.38 -11.79
N PHE A 387 -14.47 27.80 -13.05
CA PHE A 387 -13.23 27.75 -13.84
C PHE A 387 -12.12 28.55 -13.19
N GLU A 388 -12.44 29.74 -12.65
CA GLU A 388 -11.44 30.55 -11.97
C GLU A 388 -10.95 29.90 -10.67
N ARG A 389 -11.83 29.35 -9.84
CA ARG A 389 -11.45 28.59 -8.65
C ARG A 389 -10.55 27.39 -8.98
N PHE A 390 -10.87 26.66 -10.08
CA PHE A 390 -10.01 25.56 -10.54
C PHE A 390 -8.64 26.05 -11.00
N ALA A 391 -8.59 27.13 -11.78
CA ALA A 391 -7.32 27.74 -12.22
C ALA A 391 -6.46 28.13 -11.02
N GLN A 392 -7.05 28.80 -10.02
CA GLN A 392 -6.34 29.22 -8.82
C GLN A 392 -5.80 28.01 -8.02
N ARG A 393 -6.57 26.93 -7.89
CA ARG A 393 -6.09 25.70 -7.24
C ARG A 393 -4.93 25.06 -7.98
N ILE A 394 -4.99 24.97 -9.31
CA ILE A 394 -3.90 24.45 -10.13
C ILE A 394 -2.66 25.35 -9.99
N ALA A 395 -2.84 26.67 -10.09
CA ALA A 395 -1.77 27.65 -9.92
C ALA A 395 -1.12 27.61 -8.53
N ALA A 396 -1.89 27.31 -7.48
CA ALA A 396 -1.37 27.18 -6.12
C ALA A 396 -0.59 25.88 -5.89
N ILE A 397 -0.99 24.76 -6.54
CA ILE A 397 -0.32 23.48 -6.38
C ILE A 397 0.99 23.41 -7.17
N SER A 398 1.05 24.00 -8.38
CA SER A 398 2.21 23.93 -9.27
C SER A 398 3.52 24.36 -8.61
N PRO A 399 3.64 25.53 -7.95
CA PRO A 399 4.88 25.94 -7.30
C PRO A 399 5.24 25.04 -6.10
N LEU A 400 4.25 24.47 -5.40
CA LEU A 400 4.52 23.54 -4.31
C LEU A 400 5.20 22.27 -4.84
N LEU A 401 4.72 21.71 -5.96
CA LEU A 401 5.34 20.54 -6.59
C LEU A 401 6.75 20.85 -7.07
N GLN A 402 6.99 22.04 -7.65
CA GLN A 402 8.33 22.47 -8.08
C GLN A 402 9.33 22.52 -6.93
N VAL A 403 8.90 22.83 -5.72
CA VAL A 403 9.76 22.85 -4.52
C VAL A 403 9.87 21.46 -3.88
N MET A 404 8.75 20.72 -3.83
CA MET A 404 8.72 19.42 -3.14
C MET A 404 9.46 18.33 -3.89
N ILE A 405 9.34 18.24 -5.22
CA ILE A 405 9.97 17.20 -6.02
C ILE A 405 11.50 17.16 -5.80
N PRO A 406 12.27 18.25 -5.98
CA PRO A 406 13.71 18.22 -5.76
C PRO A 406 14.07 17.99 -4.28
N ARG A 407 13.24 18.45 -3.34
CA ARG A 407 13.47 18.23 -1.91
C ARG A 407 13.30 16.75 -1.54
N VAL A 408 12.24 16.10 -2.01
CA VAL A 408 12.00 14.66 -1.79
C VAL A 408 13.11 13.84 -2.46
N ALA A 409 13.55 14.21 -3.67
CA ALA A 409 14.68 13.58 -4.35
C ALA A 409 16.00 13.73 -3.57
N SER A 410 16.24 14.88 -2.92
CA SER A 410 17.42 15.07 -2.05
C SER A 410 17.37 14.17 -0.83
N LEU A 411 16.25 14.19 -0.10
CA LEU A 411 16.04 13.33 1.07
C LEU A 411 16.14 11.84 0.71
N GLY A 412 15.62 11.45 -0.47
CA GLY A 412 15.75 10.08 -0.97
C GLY A 412 17.21 9.68 -1.15
N ARG A 413 18.07 10.56 -1.73
CA ARG A 413 19.50 10.31 -1.85
C ARG A 413 20.20 10.21 -0.49
N GLU A 414 19.84 11.07 0.46
CA GLU A 414 20.38 11.05 1.81
C GLU A 414 20.07 9.73 2.51
N GLN A 415 18.82 9.30 2.50
CA GLN A 415 18.41 8.03 3.12
C GLN A 415 19.00 6.80 2.43
N ARG A 416 19.17 6.85 1.10
CA ARG A 416 19.88 5.80 0.36
C ARG A 416 21.34 5.71 0.81
N THR A 417 22.03 6.86 0.91
CA THR A 417 23.42 6.91 1.36
C THR A 417 23.56 6.41 2.79
N GLU A 418 22.67 6.80 3.68
CA GLU A 418 22.64 6.33 5.08
C GLU A 418 22.47 4.81 5.15
N ALA A 419 21.52 4.23 4.39
CA ALA A 419 21.37 2.78 4.30
C ALA A 419 22.65 2.09 3.77
N GLN A 420 23.30 2.69 2.74
CA GLN A 420 24.58 2.20 2.23
C GLN A 420 25.67 2.21 3.29
N ASP A 421 25.82 3.33 4.01
CA ASP A 421 26.88 3.52 5.01
C ASP A 421 26.70 2.54 6.17
N VAL A 422 25.49 2.33 6.66
CA VAL A 422 25.18 1.33 7.69
C VAL A 422 25.54 -0.08 7.21
N ALA A 423 25.16 -0.44 5.97
CA ALA A 423 25.48 -1.73 5.40
C ALA A 423 26.99 -1.93 5.20
N ILE A 424 27.68 -0.93 4.67
CA ILE A 424 29.13 -0.97 4.47
C ILE A 424 29.88 -1.07 5.80
N ALA A 425 29.45 -0.34 6.83
CA ALA A 425 30.06 -0.39 8.16
C ALA A 425 29.95 -1.81 8.75
N GLU A 426 28.78 -2.45 8.65
CA GLU A 426 28.60 -3.83 9.13
C GLU A 426 29.47 -4.82 8.35
N LEU A 427 29.48 -4.79 7.02
CA LEU A 427 30.30 -5.69 6.20
C LEU A 427 31.79 -5.45 6.42
N SER A 428 32.21 -4.19 6.62
CA SER A 428 33.60 -3.87 6.97
C SER A 428 33.98 -4.43 8.34
N SER A 429 33.09 -4.35 9.32
CA SER A 429 33.30 -4.98 10.64
C SER A 429 33.40 -6.51 10.54
N GLN A 430 32.60 -7.14 9.66
CA GLN A 430 32.74 -8.58 9.39
C GLN A 430 34.08 -8.90 8.75
N GLN A 431 34.53 -8.10 7.79
CA GLN A 431 35.83 -8.28 7.15
C GLN A 431 37.00 -8.14 8.14
N GLU A 432 36.94 -7.16 9.04
CA GLU A 432 37.95 -7.02 10.12
C GLU A 432 38.01 -8.25 11.05
N ARG A 433 36.83 -8.80 11.40
CA ARG A 433 36.76 -10.03 12.20
C ARG A 433 37.40 -11.22 11.46
N ILE A 434 37.13 -11.38 10.15
CA ILE A 434 37.74 -12.44 9.34
C ILE A 434 39.25 -12.26 9.22
N ALA A 435 39.74 -11.04 9.07
CA ALA A 435 41.17 -10.75 9.07
C ALA A 435 41.83 -11.12 10.43
N GLY A 436 41.11 -10.85 11.51
CA GLY A 436 41.52 -11.29 12.87
C GLY A 436 41.62 -12.82 12.97
N TYR A 437 40.59 -13.53 12.53
CA TYR A 437 40.57 -15.00 12.50
C TYR A 437 41.64 -15.59 11.59
N THR A 438 41.86 -15.00 10.41
CA THR A 438 42.94 -15.43 9.51
C THR A 438 44.30 -15.31 10.18
N THR A 439 44.56 -14.19 10.88
CA THR A 439 45.80 -13.96 11.61
C THR A 439 45.99 -14.96 12.76
N GLN A 440 44.93 -15.25 13.54
CA GLN A 440 44.95 -16.24 14.59
C GLN A 440 45.22 -17.64 14.05
N ALA A 441 44.55 -18.01 12.94
CA ALA A 441 44.73 -19.31 12.29
C ALA A 441 46.18 -19.48 11.79
N ARG A 442 46.77 -18.47 11.16
CA ARG A 442 48.15 -18.50 10.67
C ARG A 442 49.16 -18.59 11.82
N PHE A 443 48.90 -17.86 12.89
CA PHE A 443 49.77 -17.92 14.09
C PHE A 443 49.69 -19.29 14.73
N ALA A 444 48.51 -19.85 14.92
CA ALA A 444 48.33 -21.21 15.46
C ALA A 444 48.98 -22.28 14.59
N LEU A 445 48.83 -22.13 13.25
CA LEU A 445 49.46 -23.01 12.26
C LEU A 445 51.01 -22.98 12.41
N ALA A 446 51.62 -21.80 12.51
CA ALA A 446 53.07 -21.65 12.73
C ALA A 446 53.52 -22.29 14.04
N GLN A 447 52.79 -22.09 15.14
CA GLN A 447 53.09 -22.72 16.42
C GLN A 447 53.01 -24.25 16.34
N LEU A 448 52.08 -24.83 15.59
CA LEU A 448 51.95 -26.24 15.42
C LEU A 448 53.12 -26.83 14.59
N TYR A 449 53.56 -26.12 13.57
CA TYR A 449 54.77 -26.53 12.82
C TYR A 449 55.99 -26.55 13.74
N ASP A 450 56.22 -25.51 14.53
CA ASP A 450 57.34 -25.48 15.50
C ASP A 450 57.28 -26.62 16.51
N ARG A 451 56.10 -26.96 17.06
CA ARG A 451 55.91 -28.10 17.96
C ARG A 451 56.11 -29.43 17.29
N ALA A 452 55.69 -29.59 16.01
CA ALA A 452 55.88 -30.83 15.29
C ALA A 452 57.33 -31.04 14.90
N TYR A 453 58.05 -30.01 14.44
CA TYR A 453 59.48 -30.10 14.10
C TYR A 453 60.37 -30.23 15.34
N GLY A 454 60.10 -29.46 16.39
CA GLY A 454 60.88 -29.56 17.65
C GLY A 454 60.74 -30.92 18.35
N LYS A 455 59.61 -31.63 18.18
CA LYS A 455 59.47 -33.01 18.64
C LYS A 455 60.23 -34.00 17.77
N LYS A 456 60.33 -33.77 16.46
CA LYS A 456 61.07 -34.60 15.53
C LYS A 456 62.56 -34.48 15.79
N ASP A 457 63.09 -33.27 15.97
CA ASP A 457 64.50 -33.02 16.32
C ASP A 457 64.88 -33.65 17.66
N ALA A 458 63.97 -33.57 18.67
CA ALA A 458 64.16 -34.21 19.95
C ALA A 458 64.11 -35.76 19.87
N ALA A 459 63.25 -36.32 19.00
CA ALA A 459 63.19 -37.78 18.76
C ALA A 459 64.43 -38.29 17.98
N ASP A 460 64.85 -37.53 16.98
CA ASP A 460 66.07 -37.87 16.20
C ASP A 460 67.35 -37.71 17.06
N ALA A 461 67.41 -36.72 17.95
CA ALA A 461 68.48 -36.55 18.94
C ALA A 461 68.47 -37.65 19.98
N ALA A 462 67.32 -38.19 20.40
CA ALA A 462 67.21 -39.31 21.32
C ALA A 462 67.59 -40.64 20.70
N GLN A 463 67.40 -40.82 19.39
CA GLN A 463 67.83 -42.01 18.63
C GLN A 463 69.32 -41.97 18.22
N ALA A 464 69.92 -40.79 18.25
CA ALA A 464 71.35 -40.62 17.92
C ALA A 464 72.32 -40.73 19.13
N LYS A 465 71.81 -41.10 20.31
CA LYS A 465 72.70 -41.41 21.48
C LYS A 465 73.05 -42.91 21.44
N PRO A 466 74.34 -43.25 21.30
CA PRO A 466 74.81 -44.62 21.25
C PRO A 466 74.60 -45.39 22.51
#